data_d8169d9b3ee4445ef425c6a403687b4c
#
_entry.id   d8169d9b3ee4445ef425c6a403687b4c
#
_cell.length_a   1.000
_cell.length_b   1.000
_cell.length_c   1.000
_cell.angle_alpha   90.00
_cell.angle_beta   90.00
_cell.angle_gamma   90.00
#
_symmetry.space_group_name_H-M   'P 1'
#
loop_
_entity.id
_entity.type
_entity.pdbx_description
1 polymer ?
#
loop_
_entity_poly.entity_id
_entity_poly.type
_entity_poly.pdbx_seq_one_letter_code
_entity_poly.pdbx_strand_id
1 'polypeptide(L)'
;MRIMAQIAMVMNLDKCIGCHTCSVTCKQAWTNRNGMQYVWFNNVETRPGQGYPRRHEDQEKWKGGWELNKKGALKLKQGGRIKSLLEIFSNPKLPELKDYYEPWTYDYKNLTDAPLGDDYPVAQPRSLITGKPMKIEWSSNWDDNLGGATEYGDLDPMVEKTRQQARQQARQQASDKVKFAFEQTFMFYLPRICEHCLNPACAAACPSGAIYKRAEDGIVLVDQDSCRGWRKCVTGCPYKKVYFNHRTGKAEKCTMCYPRLEVGLPTVCSETCVGRLRYLGVILYDADKVTAAAETEDDKDLYEAQLGVFLDPEDPGVQRAAEEAGIPFDWMEAARRSPVHALISKYKVALPLHPEYRTMPMVWYIPPLSPVVDALSETGHDGEDHENLFGAIDTLRIPLEYLAEIFTAGDVGPVRSSLEKLAAMRSHMRAINLGDLPDGSIAESVGMSGVEIEEMYRLLAVAKYEDRYVIPTAAIGDAQRLEESALPDNCSLEYEDGPGMGGEGPFGGDSGATTSGGRKLLPVVSVETFHLTKERQTADKEDDQEEKLP
;
A
#
# COMPACT_ATOMS: atom_id res chain seq x y z
N MET A 1 -22.07 11.54 15.74
CA MET A 1 -20.71 11.47 15.14
C MET A 1 -19.84 10.62 16.04
N ARG A 2 -19.36 9.50 15.54
CA ARG A 2 -18.47 8.60 16.29
C ARG A 2 -17.06 8.72 15.72
N ILE A 3 -16.23 9.52 16.42
CA ILE A 3 -14.86 9.77 15.98
C ILE A 3 -13.98 8.57 16.29
N MET A 4 -13.20 8.17 15.29
CA MET A 4 -12.19 7.13 15.39
C MET A 4 -10.89 7.64 14.74
N ALA A 5 -9.77 7.11 15.20
CA ALA A 5 -8.46 7.38 14.63
C ALA A 5 -7.94 6.14 13.88
N GLN A 6 -7.18 6.36 12.80
CA GLN A 6 -6.53 5.27 12.08
C GLN A 6 -5.15 5.70 11.60
N ILE A 7 -4.19 4.79 11.69
CA ILE A 7 -2.91 4.90 10.98
C ILE A 7 -3.17 4.64 9.49
N ALA A 8 -2.73 5.58 8.66
CA ALA A 8 -2.87 5.50 7.21
C ALA A 8 -1.53 5.75 6.52
N MET A 9 -1.46 5.42 5.24
CA MET A 9 -0.24 5.58 4.45
C MET A 9 -0.55 6.30 3.13
N VAL A 10 0.36 7.19 2.72
CA VAL A 10 0.38 7.73 1.35
C VAL A 10 1.65 7.28 0.66
N MET A 11 1.56 6.92 -0.61
CA MET A 11 2.69 6.53 -1.46
C MET A 11 2.79 7.45 -2.67
N ASN A 12 3.89 8.17 -2.79
CA ASN A 12 4.13 9.04 -3.95
C ASN A 12 4.73 8.22 -5.10
N LEU A 13 3.94 7.91 -6.11
CA LEU A 13 4.36 7.08 -7.25
C LEU A 13 5.38 7.76 -8.15
N ASP A 14 5.39 9.10 -8.18
CA ASP A 14 6.35 9.90 -8.93
C ASP A 14 7.81 9.63 -8.51
N LYS A 15 8.01 9.19 -7.26
CA LYS A 15 9.33 8.86 -6.69
C LYS A 15 9.66 7.37 -6.73
N CYS A 16 8.78 6.51 -7.24
CA CYS A 16 9.01 5.07 -7.27
C CYS A 16 9.85 4.68 -8.47
N ILE A 17 11.05 4.17 -8.23
CA ILE A 17 12.00 3.70 -9.26
C ILE A 17 11.99 2.18 -9.45
N GLY A 18 11.05 1.46 -8.83
CA GLY A 18 10.97 0.00 -8.97
C GLY A 18 12.15 -0.78 -8.39
N CYS A 19 12.88 -0.24 -7.41
CA CYS A 19 14.08 -0.90 -6.86
C CYS A 19 13.78 -2.14 -5.98
N HIS A 20 12.53 -2.43 -5.67
CA HIS A 20 12.03 -3.55 -4.87
C HIS A 20 12.60 -3.70 -3.45
N THR A 21 13.44 -2.79 -2.96
CA THR A 21 14.01 -2.85 -1.60
C THR A 21 12.92 -3.00 -0.55
N CYS A 22 11.83 -2.25 -0.66
CA CYS A 22 10.69 -2.35 0.25
C CYS A 22 10.00 -3.73 0.22
N SER A 23 10.02 -4.43 -0.92
CA SER A 23 9.45 -5.77 -1.06
C SER A 23 10.35 -6.82 -0.42
N VAL A 24 11.66 -6.76 -0.71
CA VAL A 24 12.65 -7.72 -0.20
C VAL A 24 12.75 -7.64 1.32
N THR A 25 12.86 -6.45 1.89
CA THR A 25 12.94 -6.27 3.35
C THR A 25 11.65 -6.69 4.05
N CYS A 26 10.48 -6.38 3.48
CA CYS A 26 9.20 -6.87 4.00
C CYS A 26 9.11 -8.40 3.91
N LYS A 27 9.58 -9.01 2.81
CA LYS A 27 9.65 -10.46 2.64
C LYS A 27 10.50 -11.09 3.73
N GLN A 28 11.69 -10.55 3.94
CA GLN A 28 12.63 -11.07 4.93
C GLN A 28 12.09 -10.96 6.36
N ALA A 29 11.47 -9.82 6.69
CA ALA A 29 10.94 -9.59 8.02
C ALA A 29 9.69 -10.44 8.36
N TRP A 30 8.81 -10.69 7.36
CA TRP A 30 7.47 -11.21 7.67
C TRP A 30 7.12 -12.54 6.99
N THR A 31 7.62 -12.82 5.79
CA THR A 31 7.13 -13.95 4.99
C THR A 31 8.22 -14.90 4.51
N ASN A 32 9.46 -14.72 4.94
CA ASN A 32 10.56 -15.65 4.62
C ASN A 32 10.54 -16.86 5.57
N ARG A 33 9.50 -17.68 5.46
CA ARG A 33 9.30 -18.86 6.31
C ARG A 33 8.47 -19.92 5.60
N ASN A 34 8.55 -21.15 6.11
CA ASN A 34 7.90 -22.30 5.52
C ASN A 34 6.37 -22.14 5.42
N GLY A 35 5.82 -22.43 4.25
CA GLY A 35 4.40 -22.29 3.91
C GLY A 35 4.02 -20.92 3.36
N MET A 36 4.97 -19.96 3.38
CA MET A 36 4.78 -18.57 2.93
C MET A 36 5.73 -18.17 1.80
N GLN A 37 6.40 -19.12 1.16
CA GLN A 37 7.41 -18.84 0.13
C GLN A 37 6.85 -18.01 -1.03
N TYR A 38 5.61 -18.29 -1.44
CA TYR A 38 4.93 -17.58 -2.51
C TYR A 38 4.35 -16.22 -2.09
N VAL A 39 4.33 -15.90 -0.79
CA VAL A 39 3.63 -14.72 -0.25
C VAL A 39 4.51 -13.48 -0.24
N TRP A 40 3.95 -12.37 -0.71
CA TRP A 40 4.56 -11.04 -0.65
C TRP A 40 3.55 -10.05 -0.08
N PHE A 41 3.72 -9.65 1.18
CA PHE A 41 2.83 -8.64 1.79
C PHE A 41 2.97 -7.30 1.09
N ASN A 42 4.21 -6.90 0.79
CA ASN A 42 4.50 -5.77 -0.06
C ASN A 42 5.12 -6.27 -1.37
N ASN A 43 4.61 -5.81 -2.49
CA ASN A 43 5.19 -6.03 -3.80
C ASN A 43 5.11 -4.74 -4.61
N VAL A 44 5.96 -4.60 -5.62
CA VAL A 44 5.93 -3.47 -6.55
C VAL A 44 5.60 -4.01 -7.93
N GLU A 45 4.50 -3.55 -8.48
CA GLU A 45 4.02 -3.98 -9.80
C GLU A 45 4.42 -2.96 -10.86
N THR A 46 4.78 -3.44 -12.03
CA THR A 46 4.88 -2.60 -13.23
C THR A 46 3.48 -2.40 -13.80
N ARG A 47 3.14 -1.16 -14.16
CA ARG A 47 1.85 -0.80 -14.76
C ARG A 47 2.06 -0.12 -16.12
N PRO A 48 1.35 -0.55 -17.15
CA PRO A 48 0.41 -1.69 -17.23
C PRO A 48 1.09 -3.03 -16.96
N GLY A 49 0.35 -4.02 -16.45
CA GLY A 49 0.88 -5.33 -16.15
C GLY A 49 -0.15 -6.29 -15.56
N GLN A 50 0.29 -7.52 -15.33
CA GLN A 50 -0.60 -8.58 -14.85
C GLN A 50 -1.02 -8.44 -13.38
N GLY A 51 -0.19 -7.75 -12.58
CA GLY A 51 -0.37 -7.69 -11.13
C GLY A 51 -0.09 -9.01 -10.41
N TYR A 52 -0.24 -9.01 -9.07
CA TYR A 52 0.02 -10.16 -8.22
C TYR A 52 -1.08 -10.33 -7.14
N PRO A 53 -1.87 -11.42 -7.17
CA PRO A 53 -1.91 -12.49 -8.18
C PRO A 53 -2.34 -11.99 -9.56
N ARG A 54 -2.10 -12.80 -10.59
CA ARG A 54 -2.38 -12.45 -11.99
C ARG A 54 -3.80 -11.95 -12.17
N ARG A 55 -3.94 -10.76 -12.81
CA ARG A 55 -5.22 -10.10 -13.13
C ARG A 55 -6.13 -9.97 -11.90
N HIS A 56 -5.56 -9.64 -10.73
CA HIS A 56 -6.31 -9.53 -9.47
C HIS A 56 -7.44 -8.49 -9.54
N GLU A 57 -7.36 -7.53 -10.43
CA GLU A 57 -8.35 -6.48 -10.68
C GLU A 57 -9.58 -6.98 -11.48
N ASP A 58 -9.50 -8.17 -12.09
CA ASP A 58 -10.65 -8.80 -12.75
C ASP A 58 -11.69 -9.30 -11.72
N GLN A 59 -12.54 -8.38 -11.26
CA GLN A 59 -13.54 -8.71 -10.25
C GLN A 59 -14.71 -9.53 -10.79
N GLU A 60 -14.83 -9.71 -12.10
CA GLU A 60 -15.76 -10.67 -12.68
C GLU A 60 -15.33 -12.11 -12.37
N LYS A 61 -14.03 -12.39 -12.41
CA LYS A 61 -13.44 -13.66 -12.00
C LYS A 61 -13.39 -13.80 -10.48
N TRP A 62 -12.85 -12.80 -9.79
CA TRP A 62 -12.44 -12.93 -8.38
C TRP A 62 -13.53 -12.64 -7.36
N LYS A 63 -14.55 -11.87 -7.73
CA LYS A 63 -15.73 -11.52 -6.89
C LYS A 63 -15.36 -11.03 -5.47
N GLY A 64 -14.32 -10.20 -5.33
CA GLY A 64 -13.95 -9.56 -4.07
C GLY A 64 -14.68 -8.23 -3.86
N GLY A 65 -14.61 -7.70 -2.61
CA GLY A 65 -15.20 -6.41 -2.27
C GLY A 65 -16.73 -6.44 -2.08
N TRP A 66 -17.30 -5.25 -2.19
CA TRP A 66 -18.73 -5.01 -2.01
C TRP A 66 -19.41 -4.64 -3.32
N GLU A 67 -20.71 -4.85 -3.40
CA GLU A 67 -21.60 -4.36 -4.45
C GLU A 67 -22.88 -3.81 -3.81
N LEU A 68 -23.58 -2.92 -4.50
CA LEU A 68 -24.90 -2.48 -4.09
C LEU A 68 -25.95 -3.52 -4.49
N ASN A 69 -26.85 -3.81 -3.61
CA ASN A 69 -28.05 -4.60 -3.96
C ASN A 69 -29.10 -3.68 -4.61
N LYS A 70 -30.21 -4.24 -5.09
CA LYS A 70 -31.30 -3.49 -5.72
C LYS A 70 -31.96 -2.41 -4.85
N LYS A 71 -31.64 -2.38 -3.55
CA LYS A 71 -32.13 -1.38 -2.58
C LYS A 71 -31.08 -0.34 -2.22
N GLY A 72 -29.92 -0.33 -2.88
CA GLY A 72 -28.82 0.56 -2.59
C GLY A 72 -27.95 0.16 -1.39
N ALA A 73 -28.26 -0.94 -0.68
CA ALA A 73 -27.46 -1.37 0.46
C ALA A 73 -26.30 -2.28 0.07
N LEU A 74 -25.20 -2.21 0.86
CA LEU A 74 -24.00 -3.01 0.65
C LEU A 74 -24.25 -4.51 0.79
N LYS A 75 -23.63 -5.26 -0.11
CA LYS A 75 -23.62 -6.72 -0.11
C LYS A 75 -22.26 -7.22 -0.59
N LEU A 76 -21.72 -8.25 0.05
CA LEU A 76 -20.50 -8.91 -0.43
C LEU A 76 -20.69 -9.55 -1.80
N LYS A 77 -19.80 -9.28 -2.76
CA LYS A 77 -19.82 -9.89 -4.11
C LYS A 77 -19.75 -11.43 -4.11
N GLN A 78 -19.27 -12.03 -3.04
CA GLN A 78 -19.20 -13.49 -2.90
C GLN A 78 -20.58 -14.19 -2.86
N GLY A 79 -21.64 -13.49 -2.49
CA GLY A 79 -23.01 -14.01 -2.36
C GLY A 79 -23.50 -14.12 -0.93
N GLY A 80 -24.76 -14.56 -0.77
CA GLY A 80 -25.44 -14.65 0.53
C GLY A 80 -24.91 -15.75 1.45
N ARG A 81 -25.48 -15.82 2.69
CA ARG A 81 -25.02 -16.71 3.77
C ARG A 81 -24.97 -18.20 3.38
N ILE A 82 -25.98 -18.71 2.67
CA ILE A 82 -26.04 -20.13 2.26
C ILE A 82 -24.91 -20.45 1.28
N LYS A 83 -24.69 -19.60 0.28
CA LYS A 83 -23.58 -19.78 -0.67
C LYS A 83 -22.23 -19.69 0.04
N SER A 84 -22.09 -18.78 1.01
CA SER A 84 -20.89 -18.66 1.82
C SER A 84 -20.57 -19.92 2.61
N LEU A 85 -21.59 -20.62 3.15
CA LEU A 85 -21.41 -21.89 3.85
C LEU A 85 -20.97 -23.01 2.91
N LEU A 86 -21.57 -23.11 1.72
CA LEU A 86 -21.16 -24.11 0.71
C LEU A 86 -19.73 -23.87 0.23
N GLU A 87 -19.32 -22.63 0.06
CA GLU A 87 -17.97 -22.26 -0.38
C GLU A 87 -16.89 -22.49 0.70
N ILE A 88 -17.24 -22.88 1.95
CA ILE A 88 -16.26 -23.39 2.93
C ILE A 88 -15.66 -24.71 2.46
N PHE A 89 -16.48 -25.56 1.83
CA PHE A 89 -16.05 -26.88 1.36
C PHE A 89 -15.45 -26.83 -0.05
N SER A 90 -15.91 -25.93 -0.91
CA SER A 90 -15.40 -25.77 -2.27
C SER A 90 -15.50 -24.31 -2.72
N ASN A 91 -14.37 -23.65 -2.84
CA ASN A 91 -14.29 -22.23 -3.25
C ASN A 91 -13.51 -22.07 -4.56
N PRO A 92 -14.20 -22.09 -5.71
CA PRO A 92 -13.53 -21.99 -7.03
C PRO A 92 -12.94 -20.61 -7.34
N LYS A 93 -13.19 -19.62 -6.48
CA LYS A 93 -12.66 -18.24 -6.65
C LYS A 93 -11.37 -18.01 -5.87
N LEU A 94 -10.82 -19.04 -5.25
CA LEU A 94 -9.51 -18.93 -4.61
C LEU A 94 -8.42 -18.84 -5.67
N PRO A 95 -7.44 -17.93 -5.52
CA PRO A 95 -6.25 -17.96 -6.34
C PRO A 95 -5.50 -19.29 -6.18
N GLU A 96 -5.09 -19.86 -7.29
CA GLU A 96 -4.25 -21.05 -7.34
C GLU A 96 -2.77 -20.66 -7.42
N LEU A 97 -1.87 -21.63 -7.29
CA LEU A 97 -0.43 -21.37 -7.38
C LEU A 97 -0.02 -20.75 -8.73
N LYS A 98 -0.68 -21.13 -9.82
CA LYS A 98 -0.47 -20.54 -11.14
C LYS A 98 -0.86 -19.07 -11.26
N ASP A 99 -1.76 -18.58 -10.39
CA ASP A 99 -2.14 -17.17 -10.33
C ASP A 99 -1.12 -16.34 -9.52
N TYR A 100 -0.30 -17.00 -8.68
CA TYR A 100 0.79 -16.34 -7.95
C TYR A 100 2.12 -16.50 -8.70
N TYR A 101 2.86 -17.51 -8.45
CA TYR A 101 4.05 -17.99 -9.14
C TYR A 101 4.58 -19.23 -8.42
N GLU A 102 5.38 -20.04 -9.13
CA GLU A 102 6.10 -21.13 -8.49
C GLU A 102 7.34 -20.56 -7.78
N PRO A 103 7.42 -20.68 -6.43
CA PRO A 103 8.56 -20.13 -5.69
C PRO A 103 9.84 -20.87 -6.04
N TRP A 104 10.92 -20.14 -6.18
CA TRP A 104 12.23 -20.66 -6.56
C TRP A 104 13.34 -20.22 -5.63
N THR A 105 14.46 -20.93 -5.71
CA THR A 105 15.77 -20.51 -5.21
C THR A 105 16.80 -20.70 -6.33
N TYR A 106 17.99 -20.11 -6.19
CA TYR A 106 19.07 -20.38 -7.10
C TYR A 106 19.91 -21.55 -6.62
N ASP A 107 20.52 -22.29 -7.56
CA ASP A 107 21.51 -23.32 -7.27
C ASP A 107 22.87 -22.66 -6.97
N TYR A 108 23.01 -22.13 -5.75
CA TYR A 108 24.24 -21.44 -5.35
C TYR A 108 25.46 -22.37 -5.32
N LYS A 109 25.25 -23.68 -5.11
CA LYS A 109 26.32 -24.67 -5.13
C LYS A 109 27.00 -24.73 -6.50
N ASN A 110 26.24 -24.55 -7.59
CA ASN A 110 26.78 -24.48 -8.93
C ASN A 110 27.74 -23.30 -9.14
N LEU A 111 27.60 -22.22 -8.38
CA LEU A 111 28.52 -21.07 -8.41
C LEU A 111 29.81 -21.33 -7.65
N THR A 112 29.74 -22.08 -6.54
CA THR A 112 30.91 -22.37 -5.66
C THR A 112 31.73 -23.53 -6.18
N ASP A 113 31.09 -24.53 -6.78
CA ASP A 113 31.72 -25.76 -7.22
C ASP A 113 32.11 -25.73 -8.71
N ALA A 114 31.88 -24.62 -9.42
CA ALA A 114 32.23 -24.49 -10.84
C ALA A 114 33.75 -24.61 -11.06
N PRO A 115 34.21 -25.40 -12.04
CA PRO A 115 35.62 -25.48 -12.35
C PRO A 115 36.14 -24.13 -12.86
N LEU A 116 37.42 -23.86 -12.59
CA LEU A 116 38.12 -22.73 -13.17
C LEU A 116 38.18 -22.91 -14.70
N GLY A 117 37.67 -21.94 -15.45
CA GLY A 117 37.62 -21.95 -16.91
C GLY A 117 37.11 -20.65 -17.48
N ASP A 118 37.02 -20.59 -18.79
CA ASP A 118 36.51 -19.41 -19.53
C ASP A 118 34.97 -19.30 -19.47
N ASP A 119 34.28 -20.37 -19.06
CA ASP A 119 32.84 -20.40 -18.89
C ASP A 119 32.48 -19.92 -17.49
N TYR A 120 31.74 -18.82 -17.43
CA TYR A 120 31.23 -18.31 -16.16
C TYR A 120 30.13 -19.21 -15.61
N PRO A 121 30.17 -19.56 -14.30
CA PRO A 121 29.09 -20.30 -13.68
C PRO A 121 27.82 -19.46 -13.67
N VAL A 122 26.69 -20.05 -14.06
CA VAL A 122 25.38 -19.40 -14.07
C VAL A 122 24.55 -19.99 -12.96
N ALA A 123 23.99 -19.13 -12.10
CA ALA A 123 23.00 -19.54 -11.11
C ALA A 123 21.73 -20.00 -11.80
N GLN A 124 21.40 -21.29 -11.70
CA GLN A 124 20.17 -21.84 -12.25
C GLN A 124 19.04 -21.76 -11.22
N PRO A 125 17.86 -21.21 -11.59
CA PRO A 125 16.72 -21.25 -10.71
C PRO A 125 16.19 -22.67 -10.57
N ARG A 126 15.86 -23.04 -9.32
CA ARG A 126 15.25 -24.33 -8.96
C ARG A 126 13.95 -24.09 -8.21
N SER A 127 12.94 -24.85 -8.58
CA SER A 127 11.67 -24.83 -7.87
C SER A 127 11.83 -25.25 -6.40
N LEU A 128 11.29 -24.44 -5.49
CA LEU A 128 11.20 -24.80 -4.05
C LEU A 128 10.16 -25.92 -3.79
N ILE A 129 9.30 -26.21 -4.78
CA ILE A 129 8.27 -27.25 -4.67
C ILE A 129 8.80 -28.58 -5.18
N THR A 130 9.39 -28.60 -6.38
CA THR A 130 9.82 -29.83 -7.07
C THR A 130 11.31 -30.13 -6.95
N GLY A 131 12.13 -29.13 -6.57
CA GLY A 131 13.59 -29.21 -6.55
C GLY A 131 14.24 -29.24 -7.93
N LYS A 132 13.46 -29.22 -9.02
CA LYS A 132 13.98 -29.30 -10.40
C LYS A 132 14.39 -27.93 -10.94
N PRO A 133 15.32 -27.87 -11.90
CA PRO A 133 15.60 -26.66 -12.65
C PRO A 133 14.32 -26.12 -13.29
N MET A 134 14.14 -24.80 -13.27
CA MET A 134 12.97 -24.14 -13.85
C MET A 134 13.38 -22.86 -14.60
N LYS A 135 12.51 -22.40 -15.48
CA LYS A 135 12.60 -21.07 -16.09
C LYS A 135 11.71 -20.13 -15.30
N ILE A 136 12.25 -18.98 -14.92
CA ILE A 136 11.46 -17.91 -14.28
C ILE A 136 10.82 -17.10 -15.40
N GLU A 137 9.49 -17.06 -15.42
CA GLU A 137 8.72 -16.30 -16.42
C GLU A 137 8.13 -15.03 -15.83
N TRP A 138 7.74 -15.07 -14.57
CA TRP A 138 7.23 -13.90 -13.85
C TRP A 138 7.27 -14.10 -12.33
N SER A 139 7.15 -13.00 -11.60
CA SER A 139 7.05 -13.00 -10.15
C SER A 139 6.20 -11.84 -9.64
N SER A 140 6.08 -11.72 -8.31
CA SER A 140 5.36 -10.62 -7.66
C SER A 140 5.98 -9.24 -7.89
N ASN A 141 7.22 -9.16 -8.31
CA ASN A 141 8.00 -7.91 -8.42
C ASN A 141 8.57 -7.67 -9.82
N TRP A 142 8.36 -8.53 -10.75
CA TRP A 142 8.76 -8.35 -12.15
C TRP A 142 7.96 -9.26 -13.06
N ASP A 143 7.64 -8.73 -14.20
CA ASP A 143 7.08 -9.45 -15.33
C ASP A 143 8.18 -9.63 -16.37
N ASP A 144 8.09 -10.61 -17.26
CA ASP A 144 8.97 -10.76 -18.41
C ASP A 144 9.06 -9.49 -19.26
N ASN A 145 8.20 -8.57 -18.97
CA ASN A 145 7.78 -7.49 -19.79
C ASN A 145 7.91 -6.17 -19.06
N LEU A 146 9.11 -5.76 -18.76
CA LEU A 146 9.47 -4.51 -18.10
C LEU A 146 9.34 -3.27 -19.01
N GLY A 147 8.43 -3.23 -19.91
CA GLY A 147 8.45 -2.15 -20.88
C GLY A 147 7.14 -1.40 -21.12
N GLY A 148 6.06 -1.75 -20.44
CA GLY A 148 4.76 -1.09 -20.67
C GLY A 148 4.35 -1.06 -22.14
N ALA A 149 4.82 -2.02 -22.95
CA ALA A 149 4.54 -2.08 -24.38
C ALA A 149 3.06 -2.43 -24.62
N THR A 150 2.58 -2.14 -25.82
CA THR A 150 1.20 -2.43 -26.26
C THR A 150 0.81 -3.90 -26.07
N GLU A 151 1.74 -4.83 -26.17
CA GLU A 151 1.54 -6.26 -25.92
C GLU A 151 1.14 -6.58 -24.47
N TYR A 152 1.51 -5.73 -23.52
CA TYR A 152 1.21 -5.91 -22.09
C TYR A 152 -0.06 -5.20 -21.66
N GLY A 153 -0.45 -4.18 -22.39
CA GLY A 153 -1.75 -3.58 -22.25
C GLY A 153 -2.87 -4.61 -22.37
N ASP A 154 -2.68 -5.67 -23.15
CA ASP A 154 -3.67 -6.73 -23.33
C ASP A 154 -3.78 -7.67 -22.11
N LEU A 155 -2.79 -7.68 -21.23
CA LEU A 155 -2.77 -8.46 -19.99
C LEU A 155 -3.29 -7.69 -18.78
N ASP A 156 -3.37 -6.38 -18.86
CA ASP A 156 -3.88 -5.51 -17.80
C ASP A 156 -5.39 -5.30 -17.95
N PRO A 157 -6.22 -5.74 -16.98
CA PRO A 157 -7.67 -5.58 -17.03
C PRO A 157 -8.13 -4.12 -17.12
N MET A 158 -7.35 -3.18 -16.56
CA MET A 158 -7.71 -1.76 -16.58
C MET A 158 -7.50 -1.13 -17.95
N VAL A 159 -6.50 -1.57 -18.71
CA VAL A 159 -6.31 -1.16 -20.10
C VAL A 159 -7.49 -1.60 -20.97
N GLU A 160 -7.95 -2.83 -20.82
CA GLU A 160 -9.12 -3.31 -21.57
C GLU A 160 -10.38 -2.53 -21.22
N LYS A 161 -10.60 -2.24 -19.93
CA LYS A 161 -11.73 -1.43 -19.47
C LYS A 161 -11.69 -0.02 -20.05
N THR A 162 -10.54 0.65 -20.03
CA THR A 162 -10.34 1.97 -20.61
C THR A 162 -10.58 1.96 -22.12
N ARG A 163 -10.07 0.94 -22.84
CA ARG A 163 -10.33 0.78 -24.28
C ARG A 163 -11.81 0.60 -24.61
N GLN A 164 -12.54 -0.15 -23.79
CA GLN A 164 -13.99 -0.34 -23.99
C GLN A 164 -14.77 0.96 -23.80
N GLN A 165 -14.43 1.76 -22.78
CA GLN A 165 -15.04 3.07 -22.56
C GLN A 165 -14.73 4.04 -23.71
N ALA A 166 -13.47 4.12 -24.13
CA ALA A 166 -13.06 4.93 -25.26
C ALA A 166 -13.76 4.54 -26.56
N ARG A 167 -13.97 3.24 -26.84
CA ARG A 167 -14.76 2.75 -27.98
C ARG A 167 -16.24 3.15 -27.89
N GLN A 168 -16.81 3.17 -26.70
CA GLN A 168 -18.19 3.63 -26.50
C GLN A 168 -18.31 5.14 -26.76
N GLN A 169 -17.36 5.94 -26.27
CA GLN A 169 -17.30 7.39 -26.51
C GLN A 169 -16.97 7.71 -27.98
N ALA A 170 -16.06 7.00 -28.62
CA ALA A 170 -15.67 7.19 -30.02
C ALA A 170 -16.80 6.83 -31.01
N ARG A 171 -17.74 5.97 -30.63
CA ARG A 171 -18.99 5.77 -31.43
C ARG A 171 -19.88 7.02 -31.45
N GLN A 172 -19.68 7.93 -30.50
CA GLN A 172 -20.39 9.21 -30.44
C GLN A 172 -19.59 10.36 -31.07
N GLN A 173 -18.25 10.26 -31.11
CA GLN A 173 -17.35 11.25 -31.71
C GLN A 173 -16.23 10.51 -32.45
N ALA A 174 -16.32 10.44 -33.78
CA ALA A 174 -15.28 9.82 -34.60
C ALA A 174 -13.93 10.54 -34.44
N SER A 175 -13.06 10.04 -33.59
CA SER A 175 -11.74 10.61 -33.39
C SER A 175 -10.66 9.51 -33.29
N ASP A 176 -9.72 9.56 -34.23
CA ASP A 176 -8.50 8.76 -34.26
C ASP A 176 -7.58 8.99 -33.03
N LYS A 177 -7.81 10.07 -32.26
CA LYS A 177 -6.98 10.46 -31.10
C LYS A 177 -6.89 9.39 -30.02
N VAL A 178 -7.96 8.64 -29.77
CA VAL A 178 -7.97 7.59 -28.72
C VAL A 178 -7.09 6.40 -29.11
N LYS A 179 -6.92 6.12 -30.39
CA LYS A 179 -6.06 5.03 -30.88
C LYS A 179 -4.59 5.32 -30.59
N PHE A 180 -4.16 6.57 -30.82
CA PHE A 180 -2.78 6.99 -30.61
C PHE A 180 -2.34 7.00 -29.13
N ALA A 181 -3.24 7.31 -28.19
CA ALA A 181 -2.91 7.34 -26.76
C ALA A 181 -2.47 5.98 -26.20
N PHE A 182 -2.97 4.87 -26.74
CA PHE A 182 -2.58 3.52 -26.33
C PHE A 182 -1.48 2.88 -27.21
N GLU A 183 -1.10 3.51 -28.29
CA GLU A 183 0.03 3.05 -29.14
C GLU A 183 1.40 3.48 -28.57
N GLN A 184 1.42 4.46 -27.65
CA GLN A 184 2.65 4.88 -26.98
C GLN A 184 2.96 3.97 -25.80
N THR A 185 4.22 3.60 -25.69
CA THR A 185 4.73 2.84 -24.55
C THR A 185 4.79 3.72 -23.31
N PHE A 186 4.10 3.34 -22.25
CA PHE A 186 4.18 3.99 -20.96
C PHE A 186 4.33 2.95 -19.85
N MET A 187 4.96 3.36 -18.75
CA MET A 187 5.18 2.50 -17.60
C MET A 187 5.31 3.35 -16.32
N PHE A 188 4.76 2.85 -15.24
CA PHE A 188 5.06 3.32 -13.89
C PHE A 188 5.03 2.15 -12.90
N TYR A 189 5.54 2.38 -11.70
CA TYR A 189 5.59 1.37 -10.65
C TYR A 189 4.52 1.64 -9.60
N LEU A 190 3.78 0.59 -9.24
CA LEU A 190 2.73 0.61 -8.23
C LEU A 190 3.12 -0.31 -7.06
N PRO A 191 3.69 0.22 -5.98
CA PRO A 191 3.91 -0.55 -4.77
C PRO A 191 2.57 -0.83 -4.08
N ARG A 192 2.30 -2.10 -3.75
CA ARG A 192 1.04 -2.53 -3.15
C ARG A 192 1.26 -3.28 -1.85
N ILE A 193 0.49 -2.90 -0.83
CA ILE A 193 0.37 -3.60 0.46
C ILE A 193 -1.10 -3.91 0.76
N CYS A 194 -1.43 -4.37 1.95
CA CYS A 194 -2.81 -4.41 2.40
C CYS A 194 -3.32 -2.98 2.64
N GLU A 195 -4.52 -2.68 2.17
CA GLU A 195 -5.12 -1.34 2.24
C GLU A 195 -5.66 -0.97 3.64
N HIS A 196 -5.70 -1.91 4.61
CA HIS A 196 -6.23 -1.71 5.96
C HIS A 196 -7.55 -0.90 5.99
N CYS A 197 -8.48 -1.29 5.13
CA CYS A 197 -9.70 -0.58 4.76
C CYS A 197 -10.55 -0.12 5.96
N LEU A 198 -11.29 0.98 5.82
CA LEU A 198 -12.33 1.40 6.79
C LEU A 198 -13.51 0.43 6.79
N ASN A 199 -13.89 -0.09 5.60
CA ASN A 199 -14.95 -1.07 5.39
C ASN A 199 -14.38 -2.39 4.86
N PRO A 200 -13.69 -3.22 5.69
CA PRO A 200 -12.89 -4.34 5.22
C PRO A 200 -13.76 -5.54 4.82
N ALA A 201 -13.93 -5.76 3.51
CA ALA A 201 -14.66 -6.91 2.96
C ALA A 201 -14.06 -8.26 3.39
N CYS A 202 -12.75 -8.34 3.66
CA CYS A 202 -12.11 -9.54 4.17
C CYS A 202 -12.56 -9.89 5.60
N ALA A 203 -12.77 -8.91 6.46
CA ALA A 203 -13.31 -9.12 7.81
C ALA A 203 -14.78 -9.55 7.75
N ALA A 204 -15.60 -8.85 6.97
CA ALA A 204 -17.01 -9.18 6.79
C ALA A 204 -17.23 -10.57 6.15
N ALA A 205 -16.28 -11.04 5.32
CA ALA A 205 -16.32 -12.36 4.70
C ALA A 205 -15.88 -13.50 5.64
N CYS A 206 -15.29 -13.20 6.80
CA CYS A 206 -14.77 -14.22 7.72
C CYS A 206 -15.88 -14.80 8.60
N PRO A 207 -16.24 -16.09 8.45
CA PRO A 207 -17.35 -16.66 9.23
C PRO A 207 -17.01 -16.85 10.72
N SER A 208 -15.72 -16.97 11.08
CA SER A 208 -15.28 -17.13 12.48
C SER A 208 -14.97 -15.81 13.18
N GLY A 209 -15.07 -14.66 12.47
CA GLY A 209 -14.68 -13.38 13.04
C GLY A 209 -13.18 -13.20 13.28
N ALA A 210 -12.34 -14.14 12.83
CA ALA A 210 -10.90 -14.11 13.06
C ALA A 210 -10.18 -12.92 12.42
N ILE A 211 -10.76 -12.29 11.39
CA ILE A 211 -10.25 -11.02 10.86
C ILE A 211 -11.04 -9.88 11.50
N TYR A 212 -10.32 -8.97 12.12
CA TYR A 212 -10.90 -7.85 12.83
C TYR A 212 -10.11 -6.57 12.57
N LYS A 213 -10.72 -5.44 12.85
CA LYS A 213 -10.13 -4.11 12.80
C LYS A 213 -9.88 -3.66 14.24
N ARG A 214 -8.63 -3.32 14.55
CA ARG A 214 -8.27 -2.77 15.86
C ARG A 214 -8.98 -1.44 16.07
N ALA A 215 -9.45 -1.19 17.27
CA ALA A 215 -10.14 0.05 17.59
C ALA A 215 -9.17 1.21 17.78
N GLU A 216 -7.98 0.94 18.33
CA GLU A 216 -6.99 1.92 18.71
C GLU A 216 -6.27 2.57 17.50
N ASP A 217 -5.98 1.84 16.45
CA ASP A 217 -5.20 2.32 15.30
C ASP A 217 -5.81 1.98 13.93
N GLY A 218 -6.96 1.32 13.92
CA GLY A 218 -7.66 0.94 12.71
C GLY A 218 -6.97 -0.14 11.86
N ILE A 219 -5.89 -0.74 12.33
CA ILE A 219 -5.18 -1.80 11.60
C ILE A 219 -6.04 -3.07 11.56
N VAL A 220 -6.17 -3.66 10.36
CA VAL A 220 -6.92 -4.92 10.19
C VAL A 220 -5.97 -6.09 10.38
N LEU A 221 -6.24 -6.95 11.33
CA LEU A 221 -5.42 -8.11 11.71
C LEU A 221 -6.18 -9.44 11.56
N VAL A 222 -5.44 -10.54 11.73
CA VAL A 222 -5.98 -11.91 11.78
C VAL A 222 -5.61 -12.52 13.11
N ASP A 223 -6.61 -12.81 13.93
CA ASP A 223 -6.45 -13.65 15.10
C ASP A 223 -6.16 -15.09 14.66
N GLN A 224 -4.95 -15.56 14.96
CA GLN A 224 -4.49 -16.87 14.52
C GLN A 224 -5.20 -18.01 15.23
N ASP A 225 -5.64 -17.82 16.47
CA ASP A 225 -6.33 -18.88 17.24
C ASP A 225 -7.76 -19.08 16.77
N SER A 226 -8.46 -17.98 16.49
CA SER A 226 -9.82 -18.01 15.97
C SER A 226 -9.91 -18.37 14.48
N CYS A 227 -8.78 -18.29 13.75
CA CYS A 227 -8.74 -18.63 12.33
C CYS A 227 -8.94 -20.13 12.10
N ARG A 228 -9.93 -20.50 11.27
CA ARG A 228 -10.26 -21.89 10.91
C ARG A 228 -9.80 -22.29 9.52
N GLY A 229 -9.02 -21.44 8.84
CA GLY A 229 -8.44 -21.76 7.53
C GLY A 229 -9.44 -21.84 6.36
N TRP A 230 -10.65 -21.32 6.49
CA TRP A 230 -11.68 -21.42 5.44
C TRP A 230 -11.41 -20.54 4.21
N ARG A 231 -10.41 -19.68 4.26
CA ARG A 231 -9.93 -18.83 3.13
C ARG A 231 -10.98 -17.89 2.52
N LYS A 232 -12.14 -17.70 3.18
CA LYS A 232 -13.17 -16.76 2.71
C LYS A 232 -12.66 -15.31 2.64
N CYS A 233 -11.75 -14.95 3.54
CA CYS A 233 -11.07 -13.65 3.54
C CYS A 233 -10.17 -13.45 2.31
N VAL A 234 -9.52 -14.50 1.80
CA VAL A 234 -8.71 -14.44 0.58
C VAL A 234 -9.58 -14.08 -0.62
N THR A 235 -10.74 -14.72 -0.75
CA THR A 235 -11.72 -14.40 -1.79
C THR A 235 -12.34 -13.02 -1.56
N GLY A 236 -12.68 -12.68 -0.30
CA GLY A 236 -13.34 -11.44 0.07
C GLY A 236 -12.52 -10.18 -0.19
N CYS A 237 -11.19 -10.27 -0.08
CA CYS A 237 -10.31 -9.16 -0.38
C CYS A 237 -10.28 -8.88 -1.90
N PRO A 238 -10.71 -7.70 -2.38
CA PRO A 238 -10.63 -7.38 -3.81
C PRO A 238 -9.19 -7.17 -4.27
N TYR A 239 -8.35 -6.63 -3.40
CA TYR A 239 -6.92 -6.40 -3.65
C TYR A 239 -6.07 -7.68 -3.58
N LYS A 240 -6.64 -8.81 -3.15
CA LYS A 240 -5.95 -10.11 -2.97
C LYS A 240 -4.70 -10.03 -2.08
N LYS A 241 -4.76 -9.19 -1.04
CA LYS A 241 -3.69 -9.00 -0.05
C LYS A 241 -3.88 -9.79 1.25
N VAL A 242 -4.77 -10.78 1.23
CA VAL A 242 -4.86 -11.81 2.26
C VAL A 242 -4.38 -13.13 1.66
N TYR A 243 -3.47 -13.78 2.34
CA TYR A 243 -2.80 -15.00 1.89
C TYR A 243 -3.10 -16.16 2.83
N PHE A 244 -2.69 -17.35 2.44
CA PHE A 244 -2.89 -18.56 3.22
C PHE A 244 -1.55 -19.25 3.48
N ASN A 245 -1.23 -19.49 4.72
CA ASN A 245 -0.07 -20.27 5.10
C ASN A 245 -0.41 -21.76 5.03
N HIS A 246 0.13 -22.45 4.04
CA HIS A 246 -0.14 -23.86 3.79
C HIS A 246 0.43 -24.80 4.87
N ARG A 247 1.42 -24.35 5.65
CA ARG A 247 1.99 -25.14 6.74
C ARG A 247 1.12 -25.06 7.99
N THR A 248 0.70 -23.87 8.39
CA THR A 248 -0.10 -23.65 9.60
C THR A 248 -1.60 -23.84 9.36
N GLY A 249 -2.05 -23.82 8.10
CA GLY A 249 -3.47 -23.88 7.75
C GLY A 249 -4.23 -22.59 8.10
N LYS A 250 -3.55 -21.45 8.26
CA LYS A 250 -4.11 -20.18 8.71
C LYS A 250 -4.00 -19.09 7.64
N ALA A 251 -4.89 -18.10 7.72
CA ALA A 251 -4.78 -16.89 6.88
C ALA A 251 -3.79 -15.91 7.49
N GLU A 252 -3.05 -15.23 6.62
CA GLU A 252 -2.09 -14.21 7.01
C GLU A 252 -2.11 -13.03 6.04
N LYS A 253 -1.76 -11.84 6.52
CA LYS A 253 -1.73 -10.61 5.72
C LYS A 253 -0.77 -9.59 6.32
N CYS A 254 -0.48 -8.52 5.58
CA CYS A 254 0.27 -7.38 6.10
C CYS A 254 -0.35 -6.89 7.42
N THR A 255 0.49 -6.70 8.43
CA THR A 255 0.12 -6.23 9.77
C THR A 255 0.34 -4.73 9.95
N MET A 256 0.69 -3.98 8.90
CA MET A 256 1.19 -2.60 8.96
C MET A 256 2.42 -2.45 9.88
N CYS A 257 3.12 -3.54 10.16
CA CYS A 257 4.22 -3.60 11.13
C CYS A 257 3.83 -3.01 12.50
N TYR A 258 2.60 -3.28 12.99
CA TYR A 258 2.06 -2.65 14.20
C TYR A 258 3.01 -2.71 15.41
N PRO A 259 3.81 -3.78 15.65
CA PRO A 259 4.75 -3.78 16.77
C PRO A 259 5.83 -2.69 16.66
N ARG A 260 6.16 -2.26 15.43
CA ARG A 260 7.05 -1.11 15.20
C ARG A 260 6.34 0.22 15.41
N LEU A 261 5.09 0.33 14.94
CA LEU A 261 4.28 1.54 15.14
C LEU A 261 4.03 1.81 16.62
N GLU A 262 3.81 0.78 17.44
CA GLU A 262 3.64 0.89 18.89
C GLU A 262 4.85 1.49 19.61
N VAL A 263 6.05 1.28 19.08
CA VAL A 263 7.30 1.90 19.58
C VAL A 263 7.69 3.17 18.82
N GLY A 264 6.77 3.75 18.03
CA GLY A 264 7.01 4.99 17.27
C GLY A 264 7.91 4.85 16.05
N LEU A 265 8.17 3.63 15.58
CA LEU A 265 8.97 3.36 14.39
C LEU A 265 8.08 3.16 13.16
N PRO A 266 8.49 3.63 11.98
CA PRO A 266 7.73 3.40 10.75
C PRO A 266 7.76 1.92 10.33
N THR A 267 6.86 1.56 9.40
CA THR A 267 6.85 0.22 8.81
C THR A 267 8.17 -0.08 8.12
N VAL A 268 8.61 -1.34 8.10
CA VAL A 268 9.87 -1.77 7.46
C VAL A 268 9.94 -1.29 6.00
N CYS A 269 8.85 -1.45 5.25
CA CYS A 269 8.80 -1.05 3.85
C CYS A 269 8.83 0.49 3.64
N SER A 270 8.47 1.28 4.64
CA SER A 270 8.58 2.74 4.59
C SER A 270 10.00 3.21 4.90
N GLU A 271 10.61 2.64 5.94
CA GLU A 271 11.94 2.99 6.39
C GLU A 271 13.03 2.63 5.36
N THR A 272 12.90 1.47 4.73
CA THR A 272 13.87 0.98 3.72
C THR A 272 13.63 1.53 2.32
N CYS A 273 12.64 2.39 2.14
CA CYS A 273 12.31 2.95 0.82
C CYS A 273 13.39 3.95 0.35
N VAL A 274 14.13 3.59 -0.70
CA VAL A 274 15.20 4.40 -1.29
C VAL A 274 14.66 5.75 -1.79
N GLY A 275 13.51 5.77 -2.46
CA GLY A 275 12.88 6.98 -3.00
C GLY A 275 12.18 7.84 -1.95
N ARG A 276 12.14 7.43 -0.67
CA ARG A 276 11.45 8.16 0.41
C ARG A 276 10.00 8.51 0.04
N LEU A 277 9.31 7.61 -0.66
CA LEU A 277 8.00 7.88 -1.23
C LEU A 277 6.82 7.61 -0.29
N ARG A 278 7.07 7.02 0.90
CA ARG A 278 6.01 6.59 1.83
C ARG A 278 5.89 7.54 3.00
N TYR A 279 4.65 7.87 3.31
CA TYR A 279 4.25 8.75 4.41
C TYR A 279 3.33 7.97 5.33
N LEU A 280 3.52 8.11 6.64
CA LEU A 280 2.70 7.47 7.68
C LEU A 280 2.20 8.55 8.64
N GLY A 281 0.94 8.47 8.98
CA GLY A 281 0.34 9.40 9.94
C GLY A 281 -1.05 8.97 10.37
N VAL A 282 -1.60 9.69 11.31
CA VAL A 282 -2.96 9.49 11.82
C VAL A 282 -3.95 10.26 10.96
N ILE A 283 -5.10 9.66 10.68
CA ILE A 283 -6.26 10.34 10.13
C ILE A 283 -7.47 10.09 11.04
N LEU A 284 -8.23 11.15 11.32
CA LEU A 284 -9.48 11.06 12.06
C LEU A 284 -10.64 10.87 11.08
N TYR A 285 -11.63 10.08 11.47
CA TYR A 285 -12.79 9.83 10.64
C TYR A 285 -14.08 9.62 11.45
N ASP A 286 -15.22 9.91 10.83
CA ASP A 286 -16.53 9.65 11.38
C ASP A 286 -16.99 8.23 11.01
N ALA A 287 -16.94 7.32 11.97
CA ALA A 287 -17.31 5.92 11.75
C ALA A 287 -18.79 5.74 11.38
N ASP A 288 -19.67 6.67 11.74
CA ASP A 288 -21.09 6.61 11.40
C ASP A 288 -21.33 6.91 9.91
N LYS A 289 -20.42 7.65 9.26
CA LYS A 289 -20.51 7.98 7.83
C LYS A 289 -19.95 6.90 6.90
N VAL A 290 -19.12 5.97 7.39
CA VAL A 290 -18.40 5.00 6.56
C VAL A 290 -19.34 4.16 5.69
N THR A 291 -20.45 3.67 6.27
CA THR A 291 -21.41 2.84 5.53
C THR A 291 -22.12 3.66 4.45
N ALA A 292 -22.60 4.86 4.79
CA ALA A 292 -23.28 5.73 3.85
C ALA A 292 -22.37 6.13 2.67
N ALA A 293 -21.11 6.47 2.95
CA ALA A 293 -20.11 6.76 1.92
C ALA A 293 -19.85 5.54 1.01
N ALA A 294 -19.80 4.33 1.58
CA ALA A 294 -19.64 3.11 0.78
C ALA A 294 -20.92 2.73 0.00
N GLU A 295 -22.10 3.24 0.37
CA GLU A 295 -23.39 3.04 -0.30
C GLU A 295 -23.68 4.12 -1.36
N THR A 296 -22.79 5.05 -1.62
CA THR A 296 -22.89 6.04 -2.73
C THR A 296 -23.22 5.32 -4.04
N GLU A 297 -24.23 5.80 -4.76
CA GLU A 297 -24.79 5.08 -5.92
C GLU A 297 -23.81 5.04 -7.10
N ASP A 298 -23.28 6.19 -7.51
CA ASP A 298 -22.31 6.29 -8.60
C ASP A 298 -20.89 5.98 -8.08
N ASP A 299 -20.21 5.06 -8.76
CA ASP A 299 -18.83 4.69 -8.40
C ASP A 299 -17.85 5.87 -8.54
N LYS A 300 -18.12 6.83 -9.41
CA LYS A 300 -17.30 8.03 -9.60
C LYS A 300 -17.33 8.98 -8.42
N ASP A 301 -18.43 9.00 -7.67
CA ASP A 301 -18.60 9.85 -6.49
C ASP A 301 -17.95 9.26 -5.23
N LEU A 302 -17.46 8.01 -5.27
CA LEU A 302 -16.89 7.31 -4.12
C LEU A 302 -15.62 7.97 -3.58
N TYR A 303 -14.83 8.63 -4.43
CA TYR A 303 -13.67 9.39 -3.98
C TYR A 303 -14.07 10.54 -3.05
N GLU A 304 -14.99 11.40 -3.49
CA GLU A 304 -15.47 12.52 -2.69
C GLU A 304 -16.26 12.03 -1.45
N ALA A 305 -17.04 10.96 -1.60
CA ALA A 305 -17.74 10.35 -0.47
C ALA A 305 -16.77 9.86 0.61
N GLN A 306 -15.63 9.26 0.22
CA GLN A 306 -14.61 8.85 1.18
C GLN A 306 -13.90 10.04 1.83
N LEU A 307 -13.61 11.10 1.07
CA LEU A 307 -13.06 12.35 1.64
C LEU A 307 -14.00 12.94 2.69
N GLY A 308 -15.32 12.90 2.44
CA GLY A 308 -16.34 13.40 3.38
C GLY A 308 -16.45 12.62 4.70
N VAL A 309 -15.79 11.47 4.81
CA VAL A 309 -15.70 10.68 6.05
C VAL A 309 -14.59 11.21 6.96
N PHE A 310 -13.54 11.79 6.40
CA PHE A 310 -12.40 12.29 7.14
C PHE A 310 -12.73 13.61 7.84
N LEU A 311 -12.09 13.82 8.98
CA LEU A 311 -12.34 14.96 9.86
C LEU A 311 -11.11 15.84 9.94
N ASP A 312 -11.34 17.16 10.03
CA ASP A 312 -10.28 18.13 10.24
C ASP A 312 -9.85 18.14 11.71
N PRO A 313 -8.60 17.77 12.04
CA PRO A 313 -8.12 17.78 13.42
C PRO A 313 -7.98 19.18 14.02
N GLU A 314 -8.03 20.25 13.21
CA GLU A 314 -8.01 21.63 13.69
C GLU A 314 -9.41 22.15 14.05
N ASP A 315 -10.48 21.49 13.62
CA ASP A 315 -11.85 21.88 13.98
C ASP A 315 -12.10 21.72 15.49
N PRO A 316 -12.47 22.81 16.21
CA PRO A 316 -12.74 22.74 17.65
C PRO A 316 -13.87 21.77 18.02
N GLY A 317 -14.83 21.53 17.12
CA GLY A 317 -15.90 20.55 17.29
C GLY A 317 -15.38 19.12 17.25
N VAL A 318 -14.48 18.84 16.30
CA VAL A 318 -13.81 17.55 16.19
C VAL A 318 -12.92 17.29 17.40
N GLN A 319 -12.16 18.29 17.86
CA GLN A 319 -11.29 18.15 19.03
C GLN A 319 -12.08 17.76 20.30
N ARG A 320 -13.18 18.47 20.60
CA ARG A 320 -14.03 18.13 21.73
C ARG A 320 -14.65 16.75 21.64
N ALA A 321 -15.16 16.40 20.45
CA ALA A 321 -15.77 15.11 20.25
C ALA A 321 -14.74 13.95 20.27
N ALA A 322 -13.48 14.21 19.89
CA ALA A 322 -12.39 13.25 20.00
C ALA A 322 -11.99 13.02 21.47
N GLU A 323 -11.94 14.09 22.27
CA GLU A 323 -11.70 14.02 23.71
C GLU A 323 -12.82 13.24 24.42
N GLU A 324 -14.09 13.53 24.10
CA GLU A 324 -15.25 12.78 24.58
C GLU A 324 -15.24 11.30 24.17
N ALA A 325 -14.70 10.98 23.00
CA ALA A 325 -14.52 9.61 22.51
C ALA A 325 -13.31 8.89 23.13
N GLY A 326 -12.52 9.58 23.97
CA GLY A 326 -11.35 9.01 24.64
C GLY A 326 -10.12 8.85 23.73
N ILE A 327 -10.04 9.60 22.62
CA ILE A 327 -8.83 9.60 21.77
C ILE A 327 -7.71 10.30 22.56
N PRO A 328 -6.54 9.67 22.76
CA PRO A 328 -5.43 10.23 23.52
C PRO A 328 -4.89 11.53 22.89
N PHE A 329 -4.39 12.43 23.75
CA PHE A 329 -3.89 13.74 23.33
C PHE A 329 -2.77 13.64 22.26
N ASP A 330 -1.84 12.71 22.41
CA ASP A 330 -0.75 12.51 21.46
C ASP A 330 -1.23 11.99 20.10
N TRP A 331 -2.35 11.26 20.04
CA TRP A 331 -3.02 10.90 18.79
C TRP A 331 -3.63 12.13 18.10
N MET A 332 -4.20 13.05 18.87
CA MET A 332 -4.71 14.32 18.32
C MET A 332 -3.58 15.18 17.78
N GLU A 333 -2.46 15.31 18.52
CA GLU A 333 -1.28 16.02 18.04
C GLU A 333 -0.67 15.36 16.79
N ALA A 334 -0.65 14.04 16.76
CA ALA A 334 -0.20 13.28 15.57
C ALA A 334 -1.14 13.52 14.38
N ALA A 335 -2.45 13.60 14.59
CA ALA A 335 -3.42 13.88 13.53
C ALA A 335 -3.24 15.29 12.94
N ARG A 336 -3.03 16.32 13.78
CA ARG A 336 -2.76 17.70 13.33
C ARG A 336 -1.51 17.82 12.49
N ARG A 337 -0.45 17.09 12.85
CA ARG A 337 0.83 17.09 12.16
C ARG A 337 0.93 16.03 11.07
N SER A 338 -0.16 15.30 10.80
CA SER A 338 -0.17 14.13 9.93
C SER A 338 0.12 14.50 8.48
N PRO A 339 1.20 13.97 7.88
CA PRO A 339 1.45 14.15 6.45
C PRO A 339 0.37 13.49 5.60
N VAL A 340 -0.24 12.43 6.11
CA VAL A 340 -1.32 11.71 5.43
C VAL A 340 -2.58 12.57 5.36
N HIS A 341 -2.99 13.21 6.46
CA HIS A 341 -4.10 14.14 6.45
C HIS A 341 -3.84 15.32 5.51
N ALA A 342 -2.63 15.90 5.54
CA ALA A 342 -2.26 16.99 4.65
C ALA A 342 -2.37 16.60 3.16
N LEU A 343 -1.84 15.43 2.77
CA LEU A 343 -1.83 14.99 1.37
C LEU A 343 -3.20 14.55 0.86
N ILE A 344 -4.05 13.97 1.72
CA ILE A 344 -5.37 13.47 1.35
C ILE A 344 -6.42 14.60 1.41
N SER A 345 -6.52 15.31 2.54
CA SER A 345 -7.63 16.22 2.82
C SER A 345 -7.30 17.68 2.54
N LYS A 346 -6.10 18.18 2.95
CA LYS A 346 -5.71 19.58 2.75
C LYS A 346 -5.34 19.86 1.30
N TYR A 347 -4.36 19.13 0.75
CA TYR A 347 -3.87 19.36 -0.62
C TYR A 347 -4.66 18.57 -1.67
N LYS A 348 -5.33 17.48 -1.29
CA LYS A 348 -6.10 16.60 -2.19
C LYS A 348 -5.26 16.14 -3.40
N VAL A 349 -4.01 15.71 -3.14
CA VAL A 349 -3.10 15.19 -4.18
C VAL A 349 -2.94 13.67 -4.11
N ALA A 350 -3.42 13.04 -3.05
CA ALA A 350 -3.44 11.60 -2.89
C ALA A 350 -4.82 11.03 -3.22
N LEU A 351 -4.85 9.88 -3.89
CA LEU A 351 -6.05 9.21 -4.39
C LEU A 351 -6.12 7.76 -3.87
N PRO A 352 -7.31 7.21 -3.59
CA PRO A 352 -7.48 5.83 -3.15
C PRO A 352 -7.28 4.83 -4.29
N LEU A 353 -6.94 3.58 -3.98
CA LEU A 353 -6.85 2.51 -4.97
C LEU A 353 -8.22 1.83 -5.12
N HIS A 354 -8.78 1.80 -6.34
CA HIS A 354 -10.02 1.11 -6.67
C HIS A 354 -11.19 1.42 -5.71
N PRO A 355 -11.65 2.67 -5.63
CA PRO A 355 -12.76 3.07 -4.76
C PRO A 355 -14.06 2.29 -5.07
N GLU A 356 -14.25 1.83 -6.32
CA GLU A 356 -15.39 1.02 -6.77
C GLU A 356 -15.50 -0.35 -6.06
N TYR A 357 -14.47 -0.76 -5.32
CA TYR A 357 -14.57 -1.94 -4.46
C TYR A 357 -15.30 -1.66 -3.15
N ARG A 358 -15.60 -0.39 -2.85
CA ARG A 358 -16.39 0.10 -1.70
C ARG A 358 -15.83 -0.32 -0.34
N THR A 359 -14.53 -0.58 -0.31
CA THR A 359 -13.83 -1.01 0.93
C THR A 359 -13.22 0.15 1.70
N MET A 360 -13.22 1.36 1.15
CA MET A 360 -12.61 2.56 1.74
C MET A 360 -11.15 2.32 2.15
N PRO A 361 -10.23 2.23 1.17
CA PRO A 361 -8.81 1.96 1.44
C PRO A 361 -8.16 3.08 2.24
N MET A 362 -7.18 2.71 3.09
CA MET A 362 -6.40 3.64 3.92
C MET A 362 -4.93 3.69 3.51
N VAL A 363 -4.59 3.14 2.37
CA VAL A 363 -3.34 3.39 1.64
C VAL A 363 -3.71 4.16 0.38
N TRP A 364 -3.12 5.34 0.22
CA TRP A 364 -3.45 6.29 -0.82
C TRP A 364 -2.23 6.54 -1.71
N TYR A 365 -2.44 7.04 -2.91
CA TYR A 365 -1.40 7.14 -3.93
C TYR A 365 -1.41 8.52 -4.59
N ILE A 366 -0.23 9.13 -4.66
CA ILE A 366 -0.02 10.33 -5.48
C ILE A 366 0.37 9.85 -6.88
N PRO A 367 -0.33 10.28 -7.93
CA PRO A 367 -0.07 9.82 -9.30
C PRO A 367 1.30 10.26 -9.80
N PRO A 368 1.90 9.52 -10.76
CA PRO A 368 3.21 9.86 -11.32
C PRO A 368 3.13 11.07 -12.26
N LEU A 369 3.94 12.09 -12.00
CA LEU A 369 4.04 13.30 -12.81
C LEU A 369 5.22 13.27 -13.82
N SER A 370 6.17 12.35 -13.68
CA SER A 370 7.35 12.29 -14.55
C SER A 370 7.06 12.41 -16.05
N PRO A 371 6.00 11.78 -16.58
CA PRO A 371 5.67 11.90 -18.00
C PRO A 371 5.27 13.31 -18.46
N VAL A 372 4.77 14.17 -17.55
CA VAL A 372 4.38 15.56 -17.89
C VAL A 372 5.61 16.39 -18.28
N VAL A 373 6.72 16.22 -17.56
CA VAL A 373 7.95 16.99 -17.79
C VAL A 373 8.55 16.64 -19.16
N ASP A 374 8.49 15.38 -19.56
CA ASP A 374 9.01 14.94 -20.86
C ASP A 374 8.18 15.54 -22.01
N ALA A 375 6.86 15.63 -21.87
CA ALA A 375 5.99 16.22 -22.86
C ALA A 375 6.24 17.72 -23.05
N LEU A 376 6.54 18.46 -21.98
CA LEU A 376 6.92 19.87 -22.04
C LEU A 376 8.25 20.08 -22.78
N SER A 377 9.23 19.21 -22.59
CA SER A 377 10.52 19.30 -23.28
C SER A 377 10.43 19.02 -24.78
N GLU A 378 9.53 18.12 -25.20
CA GLU A 378 9.31 17.77 -26.60
C GLU A 378 8.56 18.85 -27.38
N THR A 379 7.67 19.62 -26.74
CA THR A 379 6.89 20.67 -27.39
C THR A 379 7.66 21.98 -27.62
N GLY A 380 8.86 22.11 -27.05
CA GLY A 380 9.74 23.28 -27.26
C GLY A 380 9.17 24.61 -26.73
N HIS A 381 8.15 24.53 -25.88
CA HIS A 381 7.56 25.69 -25.23
C HIS A 381 8.25 25.87 -23.87
N ASP A 382 9.02 26.95 -23.74
CA ASP A 382 9.51 27.44 -22.45
C ASP A 382 8.27 27.78 -21.60
N GLY A 383 8.07 27.03 -20.53
CA GLY A 383 6.84 26.96 -19.76
C GLY A 383 6.46 28.21 -18.96
N GLU A 384 6.30 29.33 -19.62
CA GLU A 384 5.90 30.60 -19.02
C GLU A 384 4.38 30.84 -19.02
N ASP A 385 3.59 30.06 -19.82
CA ASP A 385 2.15 30.21 -19.89
C ASP A 385 1.41 29.06 -19.18
N HIS A 386 0.45 29.40 -18.31
CA HIS A 386 -0.40 28.45 -17.58
C HIS A 386 -1.12 27.45 -18.49
N GLU A 387 -1.64 27.91 -19.62
CA GLU A 387 -2.36 27.08 -20.57
C GLU A 387 -1.45 25.99 -21.15
N ASN A 388 -0.16 26.28 -21.34
CA ASN A 388 0.82 25.32 -21.83
C ASN A 388 1.22 24.31 -20.76
N LEU A 389 1.38 24.76 -19.49
CA LEU A 389 1.75 23.87 -18.38
C LEU A 389 0.67 22.79 -18.12
N PHE A 390 -0.58 23.21 -18.07
CA PHE A 390 -1.70 22.28 -17.82
C PHE A 390 -2.15 21.56 -19.09
N GLY A 391 -2.00 22.16 -20.28
CA GLY A 391 -2.20 21.49 -21.55
C GLY A 391 -1.28 20.29 -21.78
N ALA A 392 -0.08 20.31 -21.22
CA ALA A 392 0.83 19.17 -21.24
C ALA A 392 0.30 17.94 -20.48
N ILE A 393 -0.59 18.13 -19.50
CA ILE A 393 -1.25 17.02 -18.80
C ILE A 393 -2.14 16.20 -19.75
N ASP A 394 -2.73 16.82 -20.76
CA ASP A 394 -3.52 16.14 -21.79
C ASP A 394 -2.68 15.34 -22.79
N THR A 395 -1.38 15.63 -22.86
CA THR A 395 -0.41 14.95 -23.74
C THR A 395 0.44 13.92 -23.01
N LEU A 396 0.08 13.57 -21.77
CA LEU A 396 0.80 12.58 -20.98
C LEU A 396 0.99 11.26 -21.70
N ARG A 397 2.15 10.65 -21.54
CA ARG A 397 2.40 9.28 -21.98
C ARG A 397 1.49 8.27 -21.27
N ILE A 398 1.15 8.53 -19.97
CA ILE A 398 0.17 7.72 -19.24
C ILE A 398 -1.21 8.36 -19.46
N PRO A 399 -2.16 7.67 -20.11
CA PRO A 399 -3.49 8.21 -20.31
C PRO A 399 -4.18 8.53 -18.97
N LEU A 400 -4.79 9.72 -18.87
CA LEU A 400 -5.53 10.13 -17.66
C LEU A 400 -6.65 9.14 -17.32
N GLU A 401 -7.32 8.62 -18.35
CA GLU A 401 -8.38 7.64 -18.20
C GLU A 401 -7.89 6.34 -17.55
N TYR A 402 -6.66 5.90 -17.87
CA TYR A 402 -6.06 4.73 -17.25
C TYR A 402 -5.79 4.96 -15.74
N LEU A 403 -5.24 6.13 -15.40
CA LEU A 403 -5.05 6.51 -13.99
C LEU A 403 -6.39 6.64 -13.26
N ALA A 404 -7.39 7.22 -13.92
CA ALA A 404 -8.74 7.39 -13.37
C ALA A 404 -9.41 6.03 -13.10
N GLU A 405 -9.25 5.05 -13.99
CA GLU A 405 -9.75 3.70 -13.75
C GLU A 405 -9.15 3.03 -12.51
N ILE A 406 -7.88 3.31 -12.24
CA ILE A 406 -7.19 2.73 -11.06
C ILE A 406 -7.53 3.47 -9.77
N PHE A 407 -7.63 4.82 -9.80
CA PHE A 407 -7.66 5.62 -8.58
C PHE A 407 -9.00 6.29 -8.27
N THR A 408 -9.87 6.47 -9.26
CA THR A 408 -11.09 7.27 -9.11
C THR A 408 -12.31 6.66 -9.81
N ALA A 409 -12.30 5.33 -10.04
CA ALA A 409 -13.38 4.62 -10.71
C ALA A 409 -13.78 5.24 -12.07
N GLY A 410 -12.81 5.80 -12.80
CA GLY A 410 -13.01 6.40 -14.12
C GLY A 410 -13.38 7.88 -14.11
N ASP A 411 -13.37 8.56 -12.96
CA ASP A 411 -13.48 10.03 -12.91
C ASP A 411 -12.10 10.66 -13.13
N VAL A 412 -11.93 11.36 -14.25
CA VAL A 412 -10.67 12.03 -14.62
C VAL A 412 -10.41 13.29 -13.79
N GLY A 413 -11.46 13.94 -13.27
CA GLY A 413 -11.37 15.22 -12.58
C GLY A 413 -10.36 15.23 -11.41
N PRO A 414 -10.47 14.36 -10.41
CA PRO A 414 -9.55 14.34 -9.27
C PRO A 414 -8.10 14.01 -9.66
N VAL A 415 -7.90 13.12 -10.67
CA VAL A 415 -6.56 12.78 -11.18
C VAL A 415 -5.92 14.00 -11.81
N ARG A 416 -6.65 14.69 -12.70
CA ARG A 416 -6.21 15.94 -13.35
C ARG A 416 -5.85 16.99 -12.31
N SER A 417 -6.74 17.28 -11.36
CA SER A 417 -6.50 18.26 -10.30
C SER A 417 -5.25 17.95 -9.47
N SER A 418 -5.02 16.66 -9.15
CA SER A 418 -3.81 16.24 -8.46
C SER A 418 -2.55 16.52 -9.27
N LEU A 419 -2.54 16.19 -10.56
CA LEU A 419 -1.41 16.43 -11.47
C LEU A 419 -1.15 17.93 -11.70
N GLU A 420 -2.21 18.74 -11.84
CA GLU A 420 -2.11 20.20 -11.97
C GLU A 420 -1.42 20.84 -10.75
N LYS A 421 -1.82 20.44 -9.54
CA LYS A 421 -1.18 20.90 -8.29
C LYS A 421 0.29 20.50 -8.21
N LEU A 422 0.63 19.28 -8.62
CA LEU A 422 2.03 18.84 -8.65
C LEU A 422 2.86 19.57 -9.71
N ALA A 423 2.27 19.87 -10.87
CA ALA A 423 2.93 20.66 -11.91
C ALA A 423 3.13 22.11 -11.48
N ALA A 424 2.11 22.74 -10.89
CA ALA A 424 2.18 24.07 -10.31
C ALA A 424 3.28 24.18 -9.24
N MET A 425 3.37 23.18 -8.35
CA MET A 425 4.43 23.10 -7.35
C MET A 425 5.83 23.07 -7.99
N ARG A 426 6.02 22.27 -9.03
CA ARG A 426 7.33 22.20 -9.71
C ARG A 426 7.69 23.51 -10.40
N SER A 427 6.74 24.14 -11.09
CA SER A 427 6.93 25.42 -11.77
C SER A 427 7.28 26.54 -10.77
N HIS A 428 6.47 26.69 -9.70
CA HIS A 428 6.69 27.66 -8.63
C HIS A 428 8.08 27.53 -7.98
N MET A 429 8.47 26.32 -7.62
CA MET A 429 9.75 26.06 -6.98
C MET A 429 10.94 26.19 -7.95
N ARG A 430 10.73 25.94 -9.25
CA ARG A 430 11.75 26.19 -10.26
C ARG A 430 12.09 27.67 -10.34
N ALA A 431 11.08 28.56 -10.38
CA ALA A 431 11.29 30.00 -10.39
C ALA A 431 12.09 30.45 -9.15
N ILE A 432 11.68 30.03 -7.94
CA ILE A 432 12.42 30.36 -6.72
C ILE A 432 13.87 29.87 -6.78
N ASN A 433 14.12 28.65 -7.24
CA ASN A 433 15.47 28.09 -7.30
C ASN A 433 16.37 28.77 -8.34
N LEU A 434 15.79 29.38 -9.38
CA LEU A 434 16.50 30.19 -10.37
C LEU A 434 16.74 31.64 -9.91
N GLY A 435 16.13 32.04 -8.81
CA GLY A 435 16.21 33.42 -8.28
C GLY A 435 15.16 34.35 -8.87
N ASP A 436 14.18 33.81 -9.58
CA ASP A 436 13.07 34.54 -10.17
C ASP A 436 11.92 34.67 -9.17
N LEU A 437 11.05 35.64 -9.37
CA LEU A 437 9.77 35.70 -8.62
C LEU A 437 8.80 34.70 -9.22
N PRO A 438 8.23 33.77 -8.39
CA PRO A 438 7.25 32.84 -8.90
C PRO A 438 5.99 33.57 -9.34
N ASP A 439 5.39 33.11 -10.42
CA ASP A 439 4.10 33.60 -10.87
C ASP A 439 2.99 33.14 -9.92
N GLY A 440 2.43 34.08 -9.15
CA GLY A 440 1.36 33.80 -8.18
C GLY A 440 0.09 33.27 -8.83
N SER A 441 -0.16 33.59 -10.09
CA SER A 441 -1.35 33.15 -10.82
C SER A 441 -1.36 31.63 -11.05
N ILE A 442 -0.18 30.97 -11.15
CA ILE A 442 -0.09 29.50 -11.23
C ILE A 442 -0.61 28.84 -9.93
N ALA A 443 -0.23 29.39 -8.80
CA ALA A 443 -0.70 28.88 -7.51
C ALA A 443 -2.23 29.08 -7.37
N GLU A 444 -2.72 30.27 -7.69
CA GLU A 444 -4.15 30.62 -7.63
C GLU A 444 -4.99 29.76 -8.55
N SER A 445 -4.51 29.43 -9.74
CA SER A 445 -5.24 28.60 -10.73
C SER A 445 -5.53 27.18 -10.23
N VAL A 446 -4.70 26.64 -9.33
CA VAL A 446 -4.91 25.35 -8.69
C VAL A 446 -5.55 25.46 -7.29
N GLY A 447 -6.02 26.68 -6.93
CA GLY A 447 -6.69 26.95 -5.66
C GLY A 447 -5.76 26.88 -4.43
N MET A 448 -4.46 27.19 -4.61
CA MET A 448 -3.46 27.16 -3.54
C MET A 448 -2.75 28.53 -3.43
N SER A 449 -2.28 28.84 -2.24
CA SER A 449 -1.35 29.95 -2.03
C SER A 449 0.11 29.52 -2.28
N GLY A 450 1.01 30.47 -2.57
CA GLY A 450 2.44 30.19 -2.70
C GLY A 450 3.02 29.51 -1.46
N VAL A 451 2.58 29.90 -0.26
CA VAL A 451 3.03 29.28 1.01
C VAL A 451 2.62 27.81 1.09
N GLU A 452 1.38 27.49 0.72
CA GLU A 452 0.89 26.09 0.69
C GLU A 452 1.65 25.24 -0.32
N ILE A 453 2.03 25.82 -1.47
CA ILE A 453 2.87 25.13 -2.46
C ILE A 453 4.25 24.84 -1.90
N GLU A 454 4.87 25.80 -1.21
CA GLU A 454 6.17 25.61 -0.58
C GLU A 454 6.14 24.58 0.55
N GLU A 455 5.08 24.58 1.36
CA GLU A 455 4.84 23.54 2.38
C GLU A 455 4.68 22.16 1.75
N MET A 456 3.88 22.06 0.67
CA MET A 456 3.68 20.81 -0.07
C MET A 456 5.01 20.34 -0.71
N TYR A 457 5.81 21.25 -1.27
CA TYR A 457 7.14 20.93 -1.79
C TYR A 457 8.07 20.39 -0.70
N ARG A 458 8.12 21.05 0.46
CA ARG A 458 8.91 20.56 1.59
C ARG A 458 8.53 19.14 1.97
N LEU A 459 7.24 18.87 2.01
CA LEU A 459 6.72 17.53 2.35
C LEU A 459 7.04 16.52 1.26
N LEU A 460 6.86 16.85 -0.02
CA LEU A 460 6.98 15.87 -1.12
C LEU A 460 8.40 15.72 -1.64
N ALA A 461 9.15 16.81 -1.82
CA ALA A 461 10.48 16.79 -2.42
C ALA A 461 11.58 16.59 -1.37
N VAL A 462 11.63 17.43 -0.34
CA VAL A 462 12.62 17.32 0.74
C VAL A 462 12.38 16.07 1.58
N ALA A 463 11.14 15.84 1.94
CA ALA A 463 10.64 14.59 2.56
C ALA A 463 11.53 14.11 3.72
N LYS A 464 11.77 14.97 4.71
CA LYS A 464 12.54 14.62 5.90
C LYS A 464 11.87 13.47 6.64
N TYR A 465 12.63 12.76 7.46
CA TYR A 465 12.14 11.61 8.22
C TYR A 465 10.98 12.01 9.16
N GLU A 466 11.17 13.07 9.92
CA GLU A 466 10.19 13.62 10.86
C GLU A 466 8.93 14.18 10.18
N ASP A 467 9.03 14.67 8.94
CA ASP A 467 7.89 15.16 8.16
C ASP A 467 7.09 14.00 7.53
N ARG A 468 7.76 12.87 7.22
CA ARG A 468 7.11 11.71 6.60
C ARG A 468 6.42 10.77 7.59
N TYR A 469 6.91 10.71 8.82
CA TYR A 469 6.45 9.75 9.82
C TYR A 469 6.01 10.47 11.09
N VAL A 470 4.70 10.62 11.21
CA VAL A 470 4.07 11.18 12.41
C VAL A 470 3.25 10.07 13.06
N ILE A 471 3.89 9.36 13.97
CA ILE A 471 3.36 8.17 14.64
C ILE A 471 3.17 8.51 16.11
N PRO A 472 1.99 8.27 16.67
CA PRO A 472 1.72 8.52 18.09
C PRO A 472 2.68 7.78 19.00
N THR A 473 3.05 8.40 20.11
CA THR A 473 4.09 7.89 21.01
C THR A 473 3.56 7.42 22.37
N ALA A 474 2.27 7.55 22.65
CA ALA A 474 1.66 7.20 23.93
C ALA A 474 1.94 5.74 24.35
N ALA A 475 2.09 4.83 23.40
CA ALA A 475 2.39 3.44 23.66
C ALA A 475 3.91 3.10 23.75
N ILE A 476 4.80 4.07 23.46
CA ILE A 476 6.27 3.79 23.43
C ILE A 476 6.78 3.25 24.77
N GLY A 477 6.39 3.89 25.87
CA GLY A 477 6.87 3.51 27.19
C GLY A 477 6.44 2.10 27.61
N ASP A 478 5.24 1.69 27.22
CA ASP A 478 4.71 0.36 27.50
C ASP A 478 5.34 -0.69 26.58
N ALA A 479 5.49 -0.37 25.30
CA ALA A 479 6.14 -1.25 24.34
C ALA A 479 7.63 -1.46 24.67
N GLN A 480 8.34 -0.42 25.09
CA GLN A 480 9.74 -0.54 25.54
C GLN A 480 9.87 -1.42 26.78
N ARG A 481 8.96 -1.28 27.78
CA ARG A 481 8.93 -2.15 28.96
C ARG A 481 8.66 -3.61 28.59
N LEU A 482 7.77 -3.85 27.63
CA LEU A 482 7.49 -5.21 27.14
C LEU A 482 8.68 -5.81 26.40
N GLU A 483 9.39 -5.03 25.58
CA GLU A 483 10.63 -5.48 24.93
C GLU A 483 11.73 -5.77 25.95
N GLU A 484 11.94 -4.88 26.91
CA GLU A 484 12.92 -5.07 27.98
C GLU A 484 12.61 -6.30 28.84
N SER A 485 11.32 -6.57 29.09
CA SER A 485 10.90 -7.75 29.86
C SER A 485 10.97 -9.05 29.07
N ALA A 486 10.92 -8.97 27.73
CA ALA A 486 10.96 -10.14 26.84
C ALA A 486 12.39 -10.53 26.43
N LEU A 487 13.37 -9.63 26.60
CA LEU A 487 14.76 -9.94 26.32
C LEU A 487 15.34 -10.73 27.50
N PRO A 488 15.79 -11.99 27.35
CA PRO A 488 16.54 -12.66 28.35
C PRO A 488 17.83 -11.89 28.62
N ASP A 489 18.27 -11.83 29.91
CA ASP A 489 19.46 -11.10 30.36
C ASP A 489 20.76 -11.47 29.64
N ASN A 490 20.73 -12.47 28.78
CA ASN A 490 21.81 -12.91 27.90
C ASN A 490 21.29 -13.08 26.48
N CYS A 491 21.25 -12.01 25.70
CA CYS A 491 21.14 -12.11 24.27
C CYS A 491 22.52 -12.37 23.64
N SER A 492 23.10 -13.50 23.92
CA SER A 492 24.04 -14.17 23.03
C SER A 492 23.15 -14.91 22.02
N LEU A 493 23.11 -14.47 20.77
CA LEU A 493 22.62 -15.26 19.66
C LEU A 493 23.54 -16.48 19.54
N GLU A 494 23.29 -17.52 20.34
CA GLU A 494 23.74 -18.86 20.01
C GLU A 494 22.86 -19.28 18.82
N TYR A 495 23.45 -19.18 17.64
CA TYR A 495 22.96 -19.90 16.46
C TYR A 495 23.10 -21.39 16.84
N GLU A 496 21.99 -22.03 17.20
CA GLU A 496 21.93 -23.47 17.13
C GLU A 496 22.10 -23.85 15.67
N ASP A 497 23.27 -24.39 15.37
CA ASP A 497 23.59 -24.96 14.05
C ASP A 497 22.56 -26.03 13.69
N GLY A 498 21.57 -25.66 12.92
CA GLY A 498 20.78 -26.62 12.17
C GLY A 498 21.71 -27.36 11.21
N PRO A 499 21.55 -28.67 11.01
CA PRO A 499 22.49 -29.45 10.23
C PRO A 499 22.54 -28.96 8.79
N GLY A 500 23.63 -28.25 8.41
CA GLY A 500 24.04 -28.10 7.05
C GLY A 500 24.08 -26.72 6.41
N MET A 501 24.60 -25.70 7.09
CA MET A 501 25.09 -24.50 6.36
C MET A 501 26.38 -23.98 7.01
N GLY A 502 27.42 -24.76 6.95
CA GLY A 502 28.79 -24.31 7.14
C GLY A 502 29.28 -23.60 5.88
N GLY A 503 29.40 -22.29 5.94
CA GLY A 503 29.99 -21.47 4.88
C GLY A 503 30.50 -20.18 5.50
N GLU A 504 31.79 -20.15 5.86
CA GLU A 504 32.52 -18.93 6.17
C GLU A 504 32.46 -17.99 4.97
N GLY A 505 31.75 -16.85 5.09
CA GLY A 505 31.72 -15.81 4.06
C GLY A 505 33.04 -15.03 4.01
N PRO A 506 33.55 -14.63 2.82
CA PRO A 506 34.86 -13.99 2.64
C PRO A 506 34.84 -12.47 2.85
N PHE A 507 34.17 -11.95 3.88
CA PHE A 507 34.25 -10.53 4.26
C PHE A 507 34.48 -10.36 5.77
N GLY A 508 35.59 -10.91 6.24
CA GLY A 508 36.23 -10.51 7.47
C GLY A 508 37.14 -9.33 7.20
N GLY A 509 36.64 -8.12 7.30
CA GLY A 509 37.38 -6.87 7.24
C GLY A 509 37.07 -6.03 8.45
N ASP A 510 37.97 -6.07 9.43
CA ASP A 510 38.01 -5.21 10.62
C ASP A 510 38.13 -3.75 10.14
N SER A 511 37.08 -2.94 10.22
CA SER A 511 37.17 -1.49 10.08
C SER A 511 36.37 -0.84 11.19
N GLY A 512 37.09 -0.53 12.27
CA GLY A 512 36.64 0.36 13.31
C GLY A 512 36.35 1.75 12.74
N ALA A 513 35.07 2.09 12.62
CA ALA A 513 34.60 3.45 12.44
C ALA A 513 33.55 3.74 13.51
N THR A 514 33.97 4.38 14.57
CA THR A 514 33.09 5.01 15.56
C THR A 514 32.45 6.23 14.91
N THR A 515 31.16 6.14 14.54
CA THR A 515 30.34 7.31 14.26
C THR A 515 29.49 7.62 15.47
N SER A 516 29.75 8.77 16.07
CA SER A 516 28.95 9.38 17.12
C SER A 516 27.55 9.70 16.60
N GLY A 517 26.51 9.13 17.22
CA GLY A 517 25.10 9.38 16.89
C GLY A 517 24.29 8.11 16.58
N GLY A 518 24.65 6.98 17.13
CA GLY A 518 23.99 5.71 16.86
C GLY A 518 22.63 5.59 17.52
N ARG A 519 21.54 5.74 16.75
CA ARG A 519 20.30 5.02 17.07
C ARG A 519 20.58 3.53 16.86
N LYS A 520 20.50 2.75 17.93
CA LYS A 520 20.52 1.28 17.81
C LYS A 520 19.36 0.88 16.90
N LEU A 521 19.66 0.22 15.79
CA LEU A 521 18.66 -0.51 15.04
C LEU A 521 18.12 -1.60 15.95
N LEU A 522 16.85 -1.52 16.32
CA LEU A 522 16.20 -2.57 17.07
C LEU A 522 16.16 -3.84 16.20
N PRO A 523 16.38 -5.02 16.78
CA PRO A 523 16.27 -6.27 16.03
C PRO A 523 14.87 -6.42 15.46
N VAL A 524 14.77 -7.05 14.31
CA VAL A 524 13.49 -7.43 13.71
C VAL A 524 12.73 -8.26 14.73
N VAL A 525 11.56 -7.77 15.16
CA VAL A 525 10.71 -8.43 16.15
C VAL A 525 10.40 -9.85 15.69
N SER A 526 10.80 -10.84 16.46
CA SER A 526 10.53 -12.25 16.17
C SER A 526 9.04 -12.58 16.34
N VAL A 527 8.61 -13.69 15.77
CA VAL A 527 7.21 -14.18 15.86
C VAL A 527 6.77 -14.39 17.33
N GLU A 528 7.69 -14.53 18.26
CA GLU A 528 7.42 -14.70 19.69
C GLU A 528 6.83 -13.46 20.36
N THR A 529 7.13 -12.25 19.86
CA THR A 529 6.50 -11.01 20.34
C THR A 529 4.98 -10.99 20.08
N PHE A 530 4.52 -11.80 19.14
CA PHE A 530 3.09 -12.00 18.88
C PHE A 530 2.33 -12.66 20.06
N HIS A 531 3.03 -13.42 20.89
CA HIS A 531 2.43 -14.07 22.08
C HIS A 531 2.31 -13.11 23.27
N LEU A 532 3.23 -12.17 23.42
CA LEU A 532 3.24 -11.22 24.54
C LEU A 532 2.06 -10.24 24.50
N THR A 533 1.70 -9.79 23.28
CA THR A 533 0.52 -8.92 23.09
C THR A 533 -0.80 -9.63 23.43
N LYS A 534 -0.80 -10.98 23.34
CA LYS A 534 -1.96 -11.80 23.65
C LYS A 534 -2.14 -12.01 25.16
N GLU A 535 -1.04 -12.20 25.91
CA GLU A 535 -1.11 -12.31 27.36
C GLU A 535 -1.66 -11.05 28.01
N ARG A 536 -1.36 -9.87 27.45
CA ARG A 536 -1.93 -8.59 27.89
C ARG A 536 -3.47 -8.53 27.69
N GLN A 537 -3.98 -9.02 26.55
CA GLN A 537 -5.42 -9.05 26.28
C GLN A 537 -6.19 -10.04 27.17
N THR A 538 -5.51 -11.07 27.67
CA THR A 538 -6.11 -12.02 28.63
C THR A 538 -6.04 -11.51 30.07
N ALA A 539 -4.96 -10.82 30.46
CA ALA A 539 -4.82 -10.20 31.77
C ALA A 539 -5.87 -9.08 31.98
N ASP A 540 -6.04 -8.19 31.00
CA ASP A 540 -7.07 -7.12 31.06
C ASP A 540 -8.50 -7.69 31.14
N LYS A 541 -8.75 -8.94 30.67
CA LYS A 541 -10.05 -9.61 30.80
C LYS A 541 -10.26 -10.32 32.14
N GLU A 542 -9.20 -10.73 32.80
CA GLU A 542 -9.27 -11.34 34.12
C GLU A 542 -9.44 -10.28 35.22
N ASP A 543 -8.78 -9.13 35.11
CA ASP A 543 -8.98 -8.00 36.02
C ASP A 543 -10.39 -7.41 35.96
N ASP A 544 -11.02 -7.36 34.76
CA ASP A 544 -12.43 -6.92 34.61
C ASP A 544 -13.45 -7.91 35.20
N GLN A 545 -13.07 -9.15 35.50
CA GLN A 545 -13.97 -10.15 36.11
C GLN A 545 -13.85 -10.19 37.65
N GLU A 546 -12.71 -9.79 38.24
CA GLU A 546 -12.56 -9.75 39.69
C GLU A 546 -13.26 -8.52 40.34
N GLU A 547 -13.50 -7.43 39.59
CA GLU A 547 -14.20 -6.23 40.10
C GLU A 547 -15.74 -6.36 40.14
N LYS A 548 -16.31 -7.53 39.79
CA LYS A 548 -17.76 -7.81 39.77
C LYS A 548 -18.20 -8.97 40.66
N LEU A 549 -17.75 -9.01 41.90
CA LEU A 549 -18.35 -9.85 42.93
C LEU A 549 -18.64 -9.03 44.20
N PRO A 550 -19.73 -9.32 44.92
CA PRO A 550 -20.75 -8.44 45.42
C PRO A 550 -20.36 -7.54 46.57
#